data_abb7203418d3056fc0c0245ec0632b78
#
_entry.id   abb7203418d3056fc0c0245ec0632b78
#
_cell.length_a   1.000
_cell.length_b   1.000
_cell.length_c   1.000
_cell.angle_alpha   90.00
_cell.angle_beta   90.00
_cell.angle_gamma   90.00
#
_symmetry.space_group_name_H-M   'P 1'
#
loop_
_entity.id
_entity.type
_entity.pdbx_description
1 polymer ?
#
loop_
_entity_poly.entity_id
_entity_poly.type
_entity_poly.pdbx_seq_one_letter_code
_entity_poly.pdbx_strand_id
1 'polypeptide(L)'
;MSVYDQLVGQSHLVKILEGAVAAARSGEESQEMTHAWLFTGPPGSGRSSAAVAFASALICGNDGCGTCADCRAAKAGTHANVEIIRTEGLSIKIDEIRELLTRVAWAPAMGGWRVVVMEDADRLTESAANALLKAIEEPGNRTVWLLCAPTLHDVLPTIRSRCRHLQLVTPSAKDVADVLINREGISPAMADYAARASQGHIGRARYLASD
;
A
#
# COMPACT_ATOMS: atom_id res chain seq x y z
N MET A 1 -1.21 16.61 9.57
CA MET A 1 -0.59 15.84 8.45
C MET A 1 -1.10 14.42 8.54
N SER A 2 -1.63 13.86 7.45
CA SER A 2 -2.12 12.47 7.40
C SER A 2 -1.15 11.60 6.61
N VAL A 3 -1.09 10.29 6.91
CA VAL A 3 -0.34 9.30 6.10
C VAL A 3 -0.82 9.28 4.65
N TYR A 4 -2.06 9.70 4.40
CA TYR A 4 -2.67 9.74 3.07
C TYR A 4 -2.31 10.99 2.26
N ASP A 5 -1.73 12.03 2.87
CA ASP A 5 -1.39 13.28 2.17
C ASP A 5 -0.48 13.05 0.94
N GLN A 6 0.33 11.99 0.96
CA GLN A 6 1.21 11.63 -0.17
C GLN A 6 0.47 10.98 -1.37
N LEU A 7 -0.80 10.59 -1.20
CA LEU A 7 -1.58 9.92 -2.25
C LEU A 7 -2.28 10.95 -3.15
N VAL A 8 -1.51 11.44 -4.11
CA VAL A 8 -1.93 12.52 -5.03
C VAL A 8 -2.95 12.01 -6.03
N GLY A 9 -4.05 12.75 -6.23
CA GLY A 9 -5.10 12.37 -7.17
C GLY A 9 -5.96 11.17 -6.75
N GLN A 10 -5.84 10.67 -5.50
CA GLN A 10 -6.49 9.45 -5.03
C GLN A 10 -7.60 9.69 -3.98
N SER A 11 -8.29 10.81 -4.04
CA SER A 11 -9.25 11.22 -3.01
C SER A 11 -10.36 10.19 -2.75
N HIS A 12 -10.85 9.50 -3.79
CA HIS A 12 -11.85 8.45 -3.65
C HIS A 12 -11.30 7.22 -2.90
N LEU A 13 -10.09 6.79 -3.26
CA LEU A 13 -9.40 5.68 -2.60
C LEU A 13 -9.13 6.00 -1.13
N VAL A 14 -8.67 7.21 -0.83
CA VAL A 14 -8.41 7.65 0.55
C VAL A 14 -9.67 7.53 1.41
N LYS A 15 -10.83 7.98 0.93
CA LYS A 15 -12.11 7.84 1.67
C LYS A 15 -12.46 6.39 1.98
N ILE A 16 -12.21 5.47 1.05
CA ILE A 16 -12.45 4.03 1.28
C ILE A 16 -11.52 3.50 2.38
N LEU A 17 -10.24 3.88 2.35
CA LEU A 17 -9.26 3.45 3.34
C LEU A 17 -9.55 4.04 4.73
N GLU A 18 -9.96 5.31 4.81
CA GLU A 18 -10.39 5.96 6.06
C GLU A 18 -11.62 5.26 6.65
N GLY A 19 -12.62 4.93 5.82
CA GLY A 19 -13.78 4.16 6.25
C GLY A 19 -13.40 2.78 6.79
N ALA A 20 -12.48 2.08 6.11
CA ALA A 20 -11.98 0.79 6.56
C ALA A 20 -11.24 0.87 7.91
N VAL A 21 -10.43 1.91 8.13
CA VAL A 21 -9.75 2.14 9.42
C VAL A 21 -10.76 2.42 10.53
N ALA A 22 -11.77 3.25 10.27
CA ALA A 22 -12.84 3.54 11.23
C ALA A 22 -13.61 2.26 11.60
N ALA A 23 -13.97 1.44 10.61
CA ALA A 23 -14.62 0.15 10.82
C ALA A 23 -13.75 -0.83 11.62
N ALA A 24 -12.45 -0.89 11.33
CA ALA A 24 -11.51 -1.74 12.06
C ALA A 24 -11.39 -1.38 13.55
N ARG A 25 -11.71 -0.15 13.92
CA ARG A 25 -11.66 0.36 15.30
C ARG A 25 -12.97 0.25 16.05
N SER A 26 -14.10 0.36 15.36
CA SER A 26 -15.42 0.25 15.99
C SER A 26 -15.64 -1.09 16.64
N GLY A 27 -14.92 -2.14 16.18
CA GLY A 27 -15.11 -3.52 16.64
C GLY A 27 -16.42 -4.14 16.16
N GLU A 28 -17.20 -3.42 15.36
CA GLU A 28 -18.42 -3.91 14.74
C GLU A 28 -18.08 -4.70 13.46
N GLU A 29 -18.82 -5.74 13.17
CA GLU A 29 -18.72 -6.43 11.88
C GLU A 29 -19.17 -5.48 10.77
N SER A 30 -18.22 -4.94 10.03
CA SER A 30 -18.45 -4.02 8.92
C SER A 30 -17.88 -4.61 7.63
N GLN A 31 -18.64 -4.48 6.54
CA GLN A 31 -18.15 -4.83 5.20
C GLN A 31 -17.09 -3.84 4.67
N GLU A 32 -16.85 -2.75 5.37
CA GLU A 32 -15.84 -1.75 4.96
C GLU A 32 -14.42 -2.23 5.24
N MET A 33 -14.20 -2.99 6.33
CA MET A 33 -12.91 -3.59 6.62
C MET A 33 -12.89 -5.07 6.19
N THR A 34 -11.92 -5.42 5.38
CA THR A 34 -11.65 -6.81 4.96
C THR A 34 -10.18 -7.15 5.23
N HIS A 35 -9.91 -8.44 5.34
CA HIS A 35 -8.57 -8.95 5.65
C HIS A 35 -7.62 -9.04 4.45
N ALA A 36 -8.12 -8.84 3.22
CA ALA A 36 -7.28 -8.88 2.03
C ALA A 36 -7.67 -7.79 1.03
N TRP A 37 -6.67 -7.05 0.55
CA TRP A 37 -6.82 -5.93 -0.37
C TRP A 37 -5.85 -6.10 -1.54
N LEU A 38 -6.29 -5.71 -2.73
CA LEU A 38 -5.46 -5.69 -3.92
C LEU A 38 -5.45 -4.28 -4.52
N PHE A 39 -4.30 -3.64 -4.42
CA PHE A 39 -4.03 -2.31 -4.99
C PHE A 39 -3.46 -2.48 -6.39
N THR A 40 -4.16 -1.99 -7.41
CA THR A 40 -3.66 -2.01 -8.79
C THR A 40 -3.51 -0.61 -9.35
N GLY A 41 -2.69 -0.47 -10.37
CA GLY A 41 -2.47 0.80 -11.07
C GLY A 41 -1.14 0.80 -11.81
N PRO A 42 -0.92 1.72 -12.76
CA PRO A 42 0.30 1.78 -13.53
C PRO A 42 1.53 2.09 -12.66
N PRO A 43 2.75 1.83 -13.14
CA PRO A 43 3.97 2.25 -12.45
C PRO A 43 3.92 3.75 -12.11
N GLY A 44 4.28 4.09 -10.88
CA GLY A 44 4.23 5.48 -10.39
C GLY A 44 2.88 5.97 -9.88
N SER A 45 1.80 5.19 -9.98
CA SER A 45 0.48 5.54 -9.42
C SER A 45 0.44 5.60 -7.89
N GLY A 46 1.44 5.04 -7.19
CA GLY A 46 1.54 5.07 -5.74
C GLY A 46 0.92 3.87 -5.02
N ARG A 47 0.80 2.71 -5.67
CA ARG A 47 0.25 1.46 -5.09
C ARG A 47 0.88 1.11 -3.74
N SER A 48 2.21 0.94 -3.73
CA SER A 48 2.96 0.61 -2.50
C SER A 48 2.82 1.72 -1.45
N SER A 49 2.82 2.99 -1.88
CA SER A 49 2.59 4.12 -0.97
C SER A 49 1.20 4.09 -0.35
N ALA A 50 0.17 3.70 -1.11
CA ALA A 50 -1.20 3.56 -0.61
C ALA A 50 -1.31 2.40 0.38
N ALA A 51 -0.71 1.25 0.07
CA ALA A 51 -0.69 0.09 0.96
C ALA A 51 0.05 0.40 2.27
N VAL A 52 1.22 1.04 2.21
CA VAL A 52 1.98 1.44 3.40
C VAL A 52 1.26 2.53 4.21
N ALA A 53 0.58 3.48 3.55
CA ALA A 53 -0.23 4.48 4.24
C ALA A 53 -1.41 3.83 4.99
N PHE A 54 -2.09 2.88 4.36
CA PHE A 54 -3.16 2.12 5.00
C PHE A 54 -2.64 1.26 6.17
N ALA A 55 -1.51 0.56 6.00
CA ALA A 55 -0.86 -0.16 7.08
C ALA A 55 -0.55 0.78 8.25
N SER A 56 0.03 1.95 7.96
CA SER A 56 0.34 2.97 8.98
C SER A 56 -0.91 3.46 9.71
N ALA A 57 -2.03 3.63 9.01
CA ALA A 57 -3.28 4.08 9.62
C ALA A 57 -3.88 3.01 10.55
N LEU A 58 -3.82 1.72 10.17
CA LEU A 58 -4.33 0.61 10.97
C LEU A 58 -3.59 0.45 12.30
N ILE A 59 -2.26 0.67 12.33
CA ILE A 59 -1.45 0.53 13.55
C ILE A 59 -1.39 1.81 14.38
N CYS A 60 -1.64 2.98 13.77
CA CYS A 60 -1.58 4.29 14.43
C CYS A 60 -2.77 4.50 15.34
N GLY A 61 -2.56 4.88 16.60
CA GLY A 61 -3.63 5.22 17.56
C GLY A 61 -4.49 6.44 17.16
N ASN A 62 -4.07 7.24 16.17
CA ASN A 62 -4.71 8.49 15.72
C ASN A 62 -4.94 8.47 14.18
N ASP A 63 -5.62 7.47 13.66
CA ASP A 63 -6.10 7.37 12.26
C ASP A 63 -5.06 7.68 11.17
N GLY A 64 -3.77 7.35 11.45
CA GLY A 64 -2.72 7.64 10.48
C GLY A 64 -2.24 9.09 10.52
N CYS A 65 -1.91 9.58 11.72
CA CYS A 65 -1.44 10.96 11.89
C CYS A 65 -0.13 11.31 11.14
N GLY A 66 0.62 10.31 10.63
CA GLY A 66 1.84 10.50 9.86
C GLY A 66 3.08 10.94 10.67
N THR A 67 2.92 11.30 11.93
CA THR A 67 3.98 11.92 12.75
C THR A 67 4.39 11.11 13.98
N CYS A 68 3.56 10.18 14.47
CA CYS A 68 3.90 9.34 15.62
C CYS A 68 5.00 8.32 15.29
N ALA A 69 5.51 7.66 16.32
CA ALA A 69 6.57 6.65 16.18
C ALA A 69 6.12 5.49 15.28
N ASP A 70 4.87 5.00 15.46
CA ASP A 70 4.32 3.89 14.68
C ASP A 70 4.21 4.25 13.20
N CYS A 71 3.68 5.42 12.85
CA CYS A 71 3.59 5.88 11.46
C CYS A 71 4.98 5.99 10.81
N ARG A 72 5.98 6.52 11.53
CA ARG A 72 7.34 6.62 11.02
C ARG A 72 7.98 5.25 10.83
N ALA A 73 7.82 4.36 11.81
CA ALA A 73 8.36 3.00 11.75
C ALA A 73 7.70 2.18 10.62
N ALA A 74 6.37 2.27 10.45
CA ALA A 74 5.67 1.60 9.35
C ALA A 74 6.14 2.11 7.98
N LYS A 75 6.26 3.43 7.82
CA LYS A 75 6.76 4.04 6.57
C LYS A 75 8.20 3.61 6.26
N ALA A 76 9.03 3.45 7.30
CA ALA A 76 10.41 2.98 7.17
C ALA A 76 10.53 1.45 6.97
N GLY A 77 9.42 0.69 7.12
CA GLY A 77 9.42 -0.78 7.06
C GLY A 77 10.07 -1.45 8.27
N THR A 78 10.12 -0.76 9.41
CA THR A 78 10.78 -1.24 10.65
C THR A 78 9.80 -1.49 11.80
N HIS A 79 8.50 -1.35 11.57
CA HIS A 79 7.50 -1.57 12.60
C HIS A 79 7.26 -3.07 12.83
N ALA A 80 7.28 -3.52 14.08
CA ALA A 80 7.18 -4.95 14.43
C ALA A 80 5.92 -5.66 13.91
N ASN A 81 4.82 -4.93 13.72
CA ASN A 81 3.55 -5.47 13.23
C ASN A 81 3.31 -5.21 11.74
N VAL A 82 4.25 -4.62 11.01
CA VAL A 82 4.15 -4.34 9.56
C VAL A 82 5.29 -5.03 8.86
N GLU A 83 4.96 -6.03 8.06
CA GLU A 83 5.91 -6.75 7.21
C GLU A 83 5.79 -6.23 5.78
N ILE A 84 6.88 -5.72 5.20
CA ILE A 84 6.89 -5.23 3.82
C ILE A 84 7.76 -6.18 2.99
N ILE A 85 7.14 -6.85 2.03
CA ILE A 85 7.80 -7.76 1.11
C ILE A 85 8.06 -7.04 -0.20
N ARG A 86 9.34 -6.94 -0.54
CA ARG A 86 9.86 -6.44 -1.81
C ARG A 86 10.76 -7.51 -2.39
N THR A 87 10.69 -7.72 -3.69
CA THR A 87 11.62 -8.62 -4.35
C THR A 87 12.58 -7.84 -5.25
N GLU A 88 13.86 -8.12 -5.11
CA GLU A 88 14.88 -7.67 -6.06
C GLU A 88 15.01 -8.64 -7.25
N GLY A 89 14.44 -9.84 -7.10
CA GLY A 89 14.43 -10.87 -8.12
C GLY A 89 13.30 -10.72 -9.14
N LEU A 90 13.29 -11.63 -10.12
CA LEU A 90 12.24 -11.69 -11.13
C LEU A 90 10.96 -12.38 -10.64
N SER A 91 11.04 -13.16 -9.56
CA SER A 91 9.90 -13.89 -9.00
C SER A 91 10.05 -14.09 -7.50
N ILE A 92 8.90 -14.20 -6.82
CA ILE A 92 8.79 -14.59 -5.40
C ILE A 92 8.48 -16.09 -5.36
N LYS A 93 9.36 -16.86 -4.75
CA LYS A 93 9.29 -18.32 -4.71
C LYS A 93 8.50 -18.81 -3.49
N ILE A 94 8.07 -20.08 -3.57
CA ILE A 94 7.27 -20.71 -2.50
C ILE A 94 7.97 -20.72 -1.14
N ASP A 95 9.28 -20.88 -1.10
CA ASP A 95 10.04 -20.94 0.16
C ASP A 95 10.05 -19.57 0.86
N GLU A 96 10.15 -18.48 0.11
CA GLU A 96 10.03 -17.11 0.64
C GLU A 96 8.64 -16.88 1.29
N ILE A 97 7.59 -17.39 0.64
CA ILE A 97 6.22 -17.31 1.19
C ILE A 97 6.07 -18.18 2.44
N ARG A 98 6.63 -19.39 2.48
CA ARG A 98 6.60 -20.25 3.66
C ARG A 98 7.30 -19.62 4.86
N GLU A 99 8.45 -19.00 4.65
CA GLU A 99 9.16 -18.26 5.68
C GLU A 99 8.33 -17.05 6.17
N LEU A 100 7.75 -16.30 5.25
CA LEU A 100 6.84 -15.19 5.57
C LEU A 100 5.66 -15.67 6.41
N LEU A 101 4.98 -16.74 6.00
CA LEU A 101 3.85 -17.30 6.73
C LEU A 101 4.23 -17.75 8.14
N THR A 102 5.42 -18.29 8.33
CA THR A 102 5.95 -18.65 9.65
C THR A 102 6.13 -17.43 10.54
N ARG A 103 6.67 -16.31 10.00
CA ARG A 103 6.81 -15.05 10.75
C ARG A 103 5.47 -14.40 11.08
N VAL A 104 4.52 -14.46 10.15
CA VAL A 104 3.18 -13.84 10.31
C VAL A 104 2.25 -14.65 11.22
N ALA A 105 2.48 -15.96 11.39
CA ALA A 105 1.68 -16.84 12.25
C ALA A 105 1.68 -16.42 13.74
N TRP A 106 2.69 -15.68 14.19
CA TRP A 106 2.74 -15.18 15.56
C TRP A 106 1.74 -14.04 15.75
N ALA A 107 1.04 -14.05 16.88
CA ALA A 107 0.12 -12.98 17.23
C ALA A 107 0.82 -11.61 17.18
N PRO A 108 0.12 -10.55 16.72
CA PRO A 108 0.70 -9.22 16.70
C PRO A 108 1.09 -8.77 18.11
N ALA A 109 2.20 -8.05 18.22
CA ALA A 109 2.63 -7.50 19.48
C ALA A 109 1.56 -6.56 20.07
N MET A 110 1.31 -6.66 21.38
CA MET A 110 0.38 -5.81 22.14
C MET A 110 -1.08 -5.82 21.62
N GLY A 111 -1.53 -6.90 20.94
CA GLY A 111 -2.93 -7.03 20.50
C GLY A 111 -3.36 -6.10 19.36
N GLY A 112 -2.42 -5.47 18.67
CA GLY A 112 -2.67 -4.59 17.53
C GLY A 112 -3.00 -5.32 16.22
N TRP A 113 -3.01 -4.59 15.12
CA TRP A 113 -3.12 -5.16 13.77
C TRP A 113 -1.78 -5.71 13.30
N ARG A 114 -1.79 -6.87 12.64
CA ARG A 114 -0.68 -7.39 11.83
C ARG A 114 -0.97 -7.04 10.37
N VAL A 115 -0.06 -6.34 9.72
CA VAL A 115 -0.24 -5.94 8.33
C VAL A 115 0.92 -6.47 7.48
N VAL A 116 0.59 -7.18 6.41
CA VAL A 116 1.56 -7.66 5.43
C VAL A 116 1.35 -6.91 4.13
N VAL A 117 2.36 -6.15 3.71
CA VAL A 117 2.39 -5.43 2.44
C VAL A 117 3.26 -6.20 1.46
N MET A 118 2.70 -6.64 0.35
CA MET A 118 3.43 -7.29 -0.74
C MET A 118 3.43 -6.38 -1.96
N GLU A 119 4.56 -5.76 -2.25
CA GLU A 119 4.66 -4.71 -3.29
C GLU A 119 4.63 -5.26 -4.72
N ASP A 120 5.04 -6.51 -4.92
CA ASP A 120 5.18 -7.16 -6.23
C ASP A 120 4.39 -8.48 -6.29
N ALA A 121 3.08 -8.45 -6.01
CA ALA A 121 2.24 -9.65 -6.00
C ALA A 121 2.11 -10.31 -7.39
N ASP A 122 2.36 -9.57 -8.46
CA ASP A 122 2.47 -10.05 -9.84
C ASP A 122 3.68 -10.95 -10.08
N ARG A 123 4.69 -10.89 -9.20
CA ARG A 123 5.90 -11.73 -9.28
C ARG A 123 5.80 -13.04 -8.50
N LEU A 124 4.67 -13.33 -7.87
CA LEU A 124 4.44 -14.61 -7.23
C LEU A 124 4.46 -15.74 -8.26
N THR A 125 5.27 -16.77 -8.02
CA THR A 125 5.12 -18.02 -8.76
C THR A 125 3.77 -18.66 -8.44
N GLU A 126 3.22 -19.49 -9.32
CA GLU A 126 1.94 -20.16 -9.08
C GLU A 126 1.93 -20.96 -7.77
N SER A 127 3.04 -21.66 -7.48
CA SER A 127 3.19 -22.41 -6.23
C SER A 127 3.27 -21.49 -4.98
N ALA A 128 3.91 -20.33 -5.10
CA ALA A 128 3.95 -19.33 -4.04
C ALA A 128 2.57 -18.71 -3.78
N ALA A 129 1.86 -18.37 -4.85
CA ALA A 129 0.50 -17.85 -4.79
C ALA A 129 -0.47 -18.85 -4.14
N ASN A 130 -0.38 -20.14 -4.52
CA ASN A 130 -1.18 -21.20 -3.91
C ASN A 130 -0.87 -21.40 -2.41
N ALA A 131 0.40 -21.27 -2.01
CA ALA A 131 0.78 -21.33 -0.60
C ALA A 131 0.19 -20.16 0.21
N LEU A 132 0.03 -18.98 -0.41
CA LEU A 132 -0.55 -17.80 0.22
C LEU A 132 -2.07 -17.88 0.39
N LEU A 133 -2.78 -18.65 -0.46
CA LEU A 133 -4.25 -18.72 -0.47
C LEU A 133 -4.84 -19.03 0.89
N LYS A 134 -4.28 -20.03 1.61
CA LYS A 134 -4.79 -20.41 2.93
C LYS A 134 -4.72 -19.26 3.94
N ALA A 135 -3.64 -18.49 3.91
CA ALA A 135 -3.47 -17.35 4.82
C ALA A 135 -4.37 -16.16 4.45
N ILE A 136 -4.78 -16.06 3.17
CA ILE A 136 -5.76 -15.07 2.71
C ILE A 136 -7.19 -15.52 3.06
N GLU A 137 -7.49 -16.81 2.97
CA GLU A 137 -8.82 -17.36 3.29
C GLU A 137 -9.11 -17.40 4.79
N GLU A 138 -8.11 -17.79 5.57
CA GLU A 138 -8.20 -17.97 7.01
C GLU A 138 -7.12 -17.11 7.71
N PRO A 139 -7.24 -15.78 7.65
CA PRO A 139 -6.26 -14.90 8.26
C PRO A 139 -6.25 -15.06 9.78
N GLY A 140 -5.09 -14.94 10.38
CA GLY A 140 -4.96 -14.80 11.82
C GLY A 140 -5.75 -13.60 12.34
N ASN A 141 -6.09 -13.64 13.64
CA ASN A 141 -6.83 -12.54 14.25
C ASN A 141 -6.13 -11.19 14.01
N ARG A 142 -6.89 -10.21 13.54
CA ARG A 142 -6.39 -8.85 13.17
C ARG A 142 -5.22 -8.87 12.20
N THR A 143 -5.19 -9.82 11.26
CA THR A 143 -4.20 -9.88 10.19
C THR A 143 -4.80 -9.38 8.89
N VAL A 144 -4.08 -8.47 8.20
CA VAL A 144 -4.50 -7.87 6.94
C VAL A 144 -3.40 -8.04 5.90
N TRP A 145 -3.81 -8.47 4.70
CA TRP A 145 -2.95 -8.66 3.53
C TRP A 145 -3.19 -7.53 2.53
N LEU A 146 -2.14 -6.78 2.19
CA LEU A 146 -2.17 -5.68 1.24
C LEU A 146 -1.28 -6.06 0.05
N LEU A 147 -1.89 -6.50 -1.03
CA LEU A 147 -1.20 -6.94 -2.24
C LEU A 147 -1.16 -5.79 -3.25
N CYS A 148 -0.03 -5.60 -3.93
CA CYS A 148 0.11 -4.60 -4.99
C CYS A 148 0.51 -5.28 -6.29
N ALA A 149 -0.14 -4.90 -7.40
CA ALA A 149 0.18 -5.40 -8.74
C ALA A 149 -0.06 -4.31 -9.80
N PRO A 150 0.59 -4.35 -10.98
CA PRO A 150 0.34 -3.39 -12.05
C PRO A 150 -1.10 -3.40 -12.53
N THR A 151 -1.65 -4.57 -12.79
CA THR A 151 -3.04 -4.75 -13.20
C THR A 151 -3.71 -5.89 -12.43
N LEU A 152 -5.05 -5.93 -12.48
CA LEU A 152 -5.84 -7.00 -11.88
C LEU A 152 -5.52 -8.38 -12.51
N HIS A 153 -5.14 -8.39 -13.79
CA HIS A 153 -4.88 -9.62 -14.53
C HIS A 153 -3.51 -10.24 -14.23
N ASP A 154 -2.60 -9.48 -13.65
CA ASP A 154 -1.27 -9.96 -13.26
C ASP A 154 -1.30 -10.81 -11.98
N VAL A 155 -2.44 -10.89 -11.31
CA VAL A 155 -2.65 -11.69 -10.10
C VAL A 155 -3.58 -12.87 -10.41
N LEU A 156 -3.26 -14.05 -9.87
CA LEU A 156 -4.08 -15.25 -10.08
C LEU A 156 -5.54 -15.03 -9.70
N PRO A 157 -6.49 -15.56 -10.49
CA PRO A 157 -7.93 -15.43 -10.22
C PRO A 157 -8.34 -15.87 -8.82
N THR A 158 -7.67 -16.89 -8.29
CA THR A 158 -7.90 -17.44 -6.96
C THR A 158 -7.56 -16.46 -5.83
N ILE A 159 -6.51 -15.65 -5.97
CA ILE A 159 -6.15 -14.59 -5.02
C ILE A 159 -7.08 -13.39 -5.18
N ARG A 160 -7.24 -12.89 -6.42
CA ARG A 160 -8.02 -11.67 -6.66
C ARG A 160 -9.48 -11.78 -6.26
N SER A 161 -10.09 -12.99 -6.36
CA SER A 161 -11.48 -13.23 -5.95
C SER A 161 -11.72 -13.10 -4.43
N ARG A 162 -10.65 -13.12 -3.64
CA ARG A 162 -10.66 -13.01 -2.17
C ARG A 162 -10.21 -11.65 -1.66
N CYS A 163 -9.78 -10.78 -2.56
CA CYS A 163 -9.29 -9.46 -2.22
C CYS A 163 -10.32 -8.38 -2.59
N ARG A 164 -10.48 -7.39 -1.73
CA ARG A 164 -11.14 -6.14 -2.11
C ARG A 164 -10.22 -5.36 -3.03
N HIS A 165 -10.65 -5.16 -4.25
CA HIS A 165 -9.86 -4.50 -5.28
C HIS A 165 -9.98 -2.97 -5.19
N LEU A 166 -8.85 -2.28 -5.20
CA LEU A 166 -8.74 -0.83 -5.31
C LEU A 166 -7.82 -0.47 -6.46
N GLN A 167 -8.36 0.27 -7.42
CA GLN A 167 -7.58 0.73 -8.56
C GLN A 167 -7.11 2.16 -8.34
N LEU A 168 -5.80 2.37 -8.42
CA LEU A 168 -5.19 3.69 -8.43
C LEU A 168 -5.16 4.26 -9.84
N VAL A 169 -5.44 5.54 -9.95
CA VAL A 169 -5.33 6.28 -11.20
C VAL A 169 -3.98 6.96 -11.31
N THR A 170 -3.54 7.22 -12.53
CA THR A 170 -2.37 8.07 -12.77
C THR A 170 -2.71 9.50 -12.36
N PRO A 171 -1.93 10.14 -11.45
CA PRO A 171 -2.14 11.53 -11.11
C PRO A 171 -2.10 12.43 -12.34
N SER A 172 -2.94 13.46 -12.39
CA SER A 172 -2.90 14.43 -13.47
C SER A 172 -1.59 15.27 -13.40
N ALA A 173 -1.19 15.83 -14.53
CA ALA A 173 -0.03 16.75 -14.55
C ALA A 173 -0.23 17.91 -13.58
N LYS A 174 -1.46 18.40 -13.44
CA LYS A 174 -1.81 19.45 -12.48
C LYS A 174 -1.57 18.98 -11.04
N ASP A 175 -2.06 17.80 -10.67
CA ASP A 175 -1.88 17.26 -9.30
C ASP A 175 -0.40 17.09 -8.97
N VAL A 176 0.40 16.63 -9.94
CA VAL A 176 1.86 16.48 -9.77
C VAL A 176 2.53 17.84 -9.62
N ALA A 177 2.18 18.84 -10.46
CA ALA A 177 2.72 20.19 -10.36
C ALA A 177 2.38 20.84 -9.01
N ASP A 178 1.13 20.69 -8.54
CA ASP A 178 0.70 21.22 -7.25
C ASP A 178 1.51 20.63 -6.08
N VAL A 179 1.88 19.35 -6.15
CA VAL A 179 2.77 18.72 -5.15
C VAL A 179 4.17 19.33 -5.20
N LEU A 180 4.76 19.47 -6.37
CA LEU A 180 6.10 20.03 -6.52
C LEU A 180 6.17 21.47 -6.02
N ILE A 181 5.15 22.29 -6.31
CA ILE A 181 5.07 23.68 -5.86
C ILE A 181 4.86 23.76 -4.34
N ASN A 182 3.79 23.11 -3.84
CA ASN A 182 3.33 23.35 -2.49
C ASN A 182 4.13 22.61 -1.41
N ARG A 183 4.76 21.48 -1.76
CA ARG A 183 5.50 20.66 -0.79
C ARG A 183 7.00 20.75 -0.94
N GLU A 184 7.49 21.01 -2.14
CA GLU A 184 8.92 20.96 -2.46
C GLU A 184 9.47 22.35 -2.85
N GLY A 185 8.60 23.36 -2.95
CA GLY A 185 9.00 24.74 -3.22
C GLY A 185 9.55 24.95 -4.64
N ILE A 186 9.27 24.04 -5.55
CA ILE A 186 9.70 24.14 -6.96
C ILE A 186 8.98 25.30 -7.66
N SER A 187 9.67 26.03 -8.50
CA SER A 187 9.07 27.12 -9.27
C SER A 187 7.93 26.61 -10.17
N PRO A 188 6.84 27.38 -10.38
CA PRO A 188 5.70 26.94 -11.16
C PRO A 188 6.05 26.48 -12.59
N ALA A 189 6.97 27.16 -13.24
CA ALA A 189 7.40 26.82 -14.60
C ALA A 189 8.11 25.46 -14.65
N MET A 190 9.02 25.20 -13.71
CA MET A 190 9.74 23.93 -13.61
C MET A 190 8.80 22.80 -13.18
N ALA A 191 7.89 23.06 -12.22
CA ALA A 191 6.90 22.09 -11.77
C ALA A 191 5.96 21.65 -12.90
N ASP A 192 5.48 22.56 -13.74
CA ASP A 192 4.64 22.24 -14.90
C ASP A 192 5.41 21.42 -15.93
N TYR A 193 6.65 21.78 -16.23
CA TYR A 193 7.51 21.02 -17.12
C TYR A 193 7.74 19.59 -16.61
N ALA A 194 8.21 19.46 -15.37
CA ALA A 194 8.50 18.16 -14.75
C ALA A 194 7.26 17.28 -14.64
N ALA A 195 6.11 17.87 -14.29
CA ALA A 195 4.84 17.16 -14.19
C ALA A 195 4.39 16.55 -15.52
N ARG A 196 4.47 17.32 -16.61
CA ARG A 196 4.14 16.82 -17.97
C ARG A 196 5.11 15.76 -18.44
N ALA A 197 6.41 15.97 -18.25
CA ALA A 197 7.45 15.02 -18.67
C ALA A 197 7.42 13.70 -17.88
N SER A 198 6.92 13.72 -16.65
CA SER A 198 6.87 12.54 -15.78
C SER A 198 5.68 11.62 -16.04
N GLN A 199 4.67 12.06 -16.80
CA GLN A 199 3.46 11.28 -17.08
C GLN A 199 2.76 10.76 -15.80
N GLY A 200 2.67 11.60 -14.77
CA GLY A 200 2.03 11.27 -13.50
C GLY A 200 2.92 10.53 -12.48
N HIS A 201 4.17 10.22 -12.84
CA HIS A 201 5.11 9.56 -11.93
C HIS A 201 5.80 10.59 -11.03
N ILE A 202 5.32 10.76 -9.80
CA ILE A 202 5.81 11.80 -8.87
C ILE A 202 7.33 11.70 -8.61
N GLY A 203 7.86 10.49 -8.41
CA GLY A 203 9.30 10.30 -8.19
C GLY A 203 10.14 10.78 -9.38
N ARG A 204 9.68 10.51 -10.62
CA ARG A 204 10.33 11.01 -11.85
C ARG A 204 10.19 12.53 -11.98
N ALA A 205 9.03 13.07 -11.60
CA ALA A 205 8.82 14.52 -11.61
C ALA A 205 9.80 15.24 -10.66
N ARG A 206 10.01 14.70 -9.47
CA ARG A 206 11.00 15.20 -8.51
C ARG A 206 12.41 15.22 -9.09
N TYR A 207 12.81 14.11 -9.68
CA TYR A 207 14.13 14.01 -10.30
C TYR A 207 14.31 15.06 -11.39
N LEU A 208 13.33 15.21 -12.29
CA LEU A 208 13.37 16.21 -13.37
C LEU A 208 13.29 17.67 -12.89
N ALA A 209 12.80 17.90 -11.68
CA ALA A 209 12.69 19.23 -11.09
C ALA A 209 13.91 19.60 -10.23
N SER A 210 14.80 18.64 -9.94
CA SER A 210 16.01 18.86 -9.13
C SER A 210 17.26 19.12 -9.98
N ASP A 211 17.20 18.91 -11.30
CA ASP A 211 18.24 19.27 -12.27
C ASP A 211 17.99 20.68 -12.82
#